data_6b4a4d1760af7765f76c41876b4f4993
#
_entry.id   6b4a4d1760af7765f76c41876b4f4993
#
_cell.length_a   1.000
_cell.length_b   1.000
_cell.length_c   1.000
_cell.angle_alpha   90.00
_cell.angle_beta   90.00
_cell.angle_gamma   90.00
#
_symmetry.space_group_name_H-M   'P 1'
#
loop_
_entity.id
_entity.type
_entity.pdbx_description
1 polymer ?
#
loop_
_entity_poly.entity_id
_entity_poly.type
_entity_poly.pdbx_seq_one_letter_code
_entity_poly.pdbx_strand_id
1 'polypeptide(L)'
;GLGDVYKRQELLEKVLLEAEMLDLKANPNRKATGSIIESSLDKGRGYVATVLVSNGTLHVGDIVLAGTSYGKVKAMFNERNQRLKEAGPSEPVLILGLNGAPAAGDTFHVFDTDQEAREIANKREQLAREQGLRTQKMLTLDEVGRRLALGDFHELNVIVKGDVDGSVEALSDSLIKLSTEQIQVNVIHKGVGQISESDVSLAAASDAIIVGFQVRPSGNAAKLAEQEGVDIRKYSIIYDAIEEVKSAMEGMLAPTLKEQVTSTIEVREVFNISKVGMVAGAMVKTGKVKRTDKARLIRDGIVIFTGSINALKRFKDDVKEVGTNFECGISLTNCNDLKVGDVIETYEEVEVKQTL
;
A
#
# COMPACT_ATOMS: atom_id res chain seq x y z
N GLY A 1 29.39 -1.98 19.28
CA GLY A 1 30.75 -1.62 19.73
C GLY A 1 30.72 -0.64 20.88
N LEU A 2 31.88 -0.39 21.54
CA LEU A 2 31.99 0.53 22.68
C LEU A 2 31.41 1.94 22.42
N GLY A 3 31.45 2.44 21.19
CA GLY A 3 30.87 3.73 20.83
C GLY A 3 29.36 3.81 20.93
N ASP A 4 28.64 2.72 20.80
CA ASP A 4 27.17 2.69 20.95
C ASP A 4 26.76 2.77 22.42
N VAL A 5 27.54 2.21 23.33
CA VAL A 5 27.27 2.27 24.77
C VAL A 5 27.44 3.71 25.28
N TYR A 6 28.49 4.41 24.86
CA TYR A 6 28.72 5.81 25.24
C TYR A 6 27.61 6.75 24.75
N LYS A 7 27.18 6.61 23.51
CA LYS A 7 26.10 7.43 22.96
C LYS A 7 24.76 7.21 23.66
N ARG A 8 24.49 5.97 24.10
CA ARG A 8 23.27 5.66 24.87
C ARG A 8 23.31 6.27 26.26
N GLN A 9 24.45 6.22 26.94
CA GLN A 9 24.64 6.83 28.26
C GLN A 9 24.47 8.35 28.20
N GLU A 10 25.09 9.01 27.23
CA GLU A 10 24.96 10.46 27.03
C GLU A 10 23.54 10.88 26.75
N LEU A 11 22.79 10.09 25.97
CA LEU A 11 21.37 10.32 25.69
C LEU A 11 20.52 10.21 26.97
N LEU A 12 20.73 9.17 27.77
CA LEU A 12 20.03 8.97 29.03
C LEU A 12 20.31 10.08 30.04
N GLU A 13 21.56 10.54 30.13
CA GLU A 13 21.94 11.67 30.99
C GLU A 13 21.22 12.95 30.58
N LYS A 14 21.07 13.23 29.26
CA LYS A 14 20.35 14.39 28.78
C LYS A 14 18.83 14.28 29.06
N VAL A 15 18.26 13.08 28.94
CA VAL A 15 16.87 12.83 29.31
C VAL A 15 16.62 13.08 30.79
N LEU A 16 17.52 12.62 31.67
CA LEU A 16 17.43 12.85 33.12
C LEU A 16 17.54 14.34 33.47
N LEU A 17 18.47 15.07 32.86
CA LEU A 17 18.60 16.52 33.02
C LEU A 17 17.34 17.28 32.63
N GLU A 18 16.72 16.92 31.49
CA GLU A 18 15.50 17.53 31.04
C GLU A 18 14.34 17.20 32.00
N ALA A 19 14.25 15.95 32.47
CA ALA A 19 13.26 15.54 33.45
C ALA A 19 13.38 16.30 34.80
N GLU A 20 14.58 16.58 35.26
CA GLU A 20 14.82 17.40 36.45
C GLU A 20 14.35 18.86 36.25
N MET A 21 14.57 19.44 35.06
CA MET A 21 14.12 20.79 34.74
C MET A 21 12.61 20.91 34.72
N LEU A 22 11.88 19.84 34.32
CA LEU A 22 10.42 19.81 34.25
C LEU A 22 9.75 19.71 35.63
N ASP A 23 10.46 19.38 36.68
CA ASP A 23 9.96 19.22 38.08
C ASP A 23 8.63 18.39 38.13
N LEU A 24 8.66 17.22 37.48
CA LEU A 24 7.48 16.37 37.33
C LEU A 24 7.00 15.84 38.67
N LYS A 25 5.73 16.08 39.00
CA LYS A 25 5.11 15.69 40.27
C LYS A 25 3.85 14.86 40.00
N ALA A 26 3.62 13.86 40.84
CA ALA A 26 2.42 13.03 40.81
C ALA A 26 1.89 12.79 42.22
N ASN A 27 0.58 12.63 42.34
CA ASN A 27 -0.07 12.30 43.60
C ASN A 27 -0.48 10.82 43.59
N PRO A 28 0.16 9.95 44.39
CA PRO A 28 -0.22 8.54 44.46
C PRO A 28 -1.58 8.29 45.13
N ASN A 29 -2.05 9.20 45.98
CA ASN A 29 -3.26 9.03 46.77
C ASN A 29 -4.54 9.43 46.03
N ARG A 30 -4.71 8.98 44.78
CA ARG A 30 -5.91 9.19 43.97
C ARG A 30 -6.12 8.00 43.04
N LYS A 31 -7.27 7.94 42.38
CA LYS A 31 -7.55 6.97 41.33
C LYS A 31 -6.52 7.06 40.22
N ALA A 32 -6.06 5.93 39.73
CA ALA A 32 -5.04 5.90 38.71
C ALA A 32 -5.52 6.48 37.40
N THR A 33 -4.63 7.23 36.76
CA THR A 33 -4.75 7.72 35.38
C THR A 33 -3.40 7.56 34.72
N GLY A 34 -3.40 7.30 33.42
CA GLY A 34 -2.18 7.14 32.66
C GLY A 34 -2.45 6.90 31.20
N SER A 35 -1.50 6.34 30.49
CA SER A 35 -1.57 6.11 29.06
C SER A 35 -1.33 4.64 28.72
N ILE A 36 -1.96 4.17 27.67
CA ILE A 36 -1.70 2.88 27.04
C ILE A 36 -0.43 3.00 26.19
N ILE A 37 0.54 2.13 26.44
CA ILE A 37 1.77 2.05 25.64
C ILE A 37 1.55 1.12 24.46
N GLU A 38 0.95 -0.06 24.75
CA GLU A 38 0.76 -1.12 23.79
C GLU A 38 -0.40 -2.02 24.21
N SER A 39 -1.10 -2.62 23.25
CA SER A 39 -2.08 -3.65 23.50
C SER A 39 -1.94 -4.82 22.54
N SER A 40 -2.20 -6.03 23.03
CA SER A 40 -2.12 -7.26 22.24
C SER A 40 -3.16 -8.28 22.68
N LEU A 41 -3.40 -9.29 21.86
CA LEU A 41 -4.24 -10.43 22.18
C LEU A 41 -3.39 -11.67 22.47
N ASP A 42 -3.28 -12.04 23.73
CA ASP A 42 -2.61 -13.28 24.15
C ASP A 42 -3.58 -14.46 24.12
N LYS A 43 -3.15 -15.59 23.53
CA LYS A 43 -4.00 -16.80 23.36
C LYS A 43 -4.50 -17.42 24.67
N GLY A 44 -3.78 -17.25 25.78
CA GLY A 44 -4.13 -17.82 27.07
C GLY A 44 -4.72 -16.80 28.05
N ARG A 45 -4.35 -15.53 27.93
CA ARG A 45 -4.67 -14.47 28.89
C ARG A 45 -5.76 -13.52 28.39
N GLY A 46 -6.10 -13.58 27.09
CA GLY A 46 -7.03 -12.63 26.45
C GLY A 46 -6.36 -11.31 26.10
N TYR A 47 -7.11 -10.22 26.14
CA TYR A 47 -6.57 -8.90 25.88
C TYR A 47 -5.63 -8.47 27.00
N VAL A 48 -4.46 -8.04 26.59
CA VAL A 48 -3.33 -7.61 27.44
C VAL A 48 -2.95 -6.20 27.04
N ALA A 49 -2.83 -5.29 28.01
CA ALA A 49 -2.38 -3.93 27.73
C ALA A 49 -1.23 -3.56 28.64
N THR A 50 -0.18 -2.98 28.06
CA THR A 50 0.90 -2.32 28.81
C THR A 50 0.51 -0.88 29.04
N VAL A 51 0.40 -0.48 30.30
CA VAL A 51 0.02 0.87 30.70
C VAL A 51 1.14 1.55 31.48
N LEU A 52 1.24 2.85 31.33
CA LEU A 52 2.11 3.70 32.16
C LEU A 52 1.22 4.53 33.07
N VAL A 53 1.33 4.31 34.37
CA VAL A 53 0.60 5.12 35.36
C VAL A 53 1.23 6.50 35.44
N SER A 54 0.47 7.54 35.14
CA SER A 54 0.94 8.93 35.23
C SER A 54 0.61 9.55 36.60
N ASN A 55 -0.53 9.18 37.20
CA ASN A 55 -1.00 9.72 38.46
C ASN A 55 -1.86 8.71 39.18
N GLY A 56 -1.91 8.76 40.49
CA GLY A 56 -2.67 7.83 41.32
C GLY A 56 -1.99 6.48 41.46
N THR A 57 -2.67 5.53 42.08
CA THR A 57 -2.21 4.14 42.23
C THR A 57 -3.26 3.20 41.64
N LEU A 58 -2.82 2.32 40.75
CA LEU A 58 -3.65 1.29 40.13
C LEU A 58 -3.58 0.01 40.97
N HIS A 59 -4.74 -0.58 41.27
CA HIS A 59 -4.83 -1.82 42.05
C HIS A 59 -5.46 -2.94 41.21
N VAL A 60 -5.13 -4.18 41.59
CA VAL A 60 -5.87 -5.34 41.08
C VAL A 60 -7.30 -5.27 41.62
N GLY A 61 -8.26 -5.36 40.71
CA GLY A 61 -9.68 -5.20 41.02
C GLY A 61 -10.30 -3.89 40.60
N ASP A 62 -9.50 -2.90 40.28
CA ASP A 62 -9.96 -1.61 39.74
C ASP A 62 -10.65 -1.78 38.38
N ILE A 63 -11.64 -0.93 38.13
CA ILE A 63 -12.35 -0.88 36.86
C ILE A 63 -11.68 0.21 36.01
N VAL A 64 -11.07 -0.21 34.90
CA VAL A 64 -10.33 0.65 34.00
C VAL A 64 -11.12 0.85 32.72
N LEU A 65 -11.14 2.07 32.22
CA LEU A 65 -11.60 2.46 30.88
C LEU A 65 -10.45 3.10 30.13
N ALA A 66 -10.14 2.59 28.96
CA ALA A 66 -9.13 3.12 28.05
C ALA A 66 -9.71 3.16 26.63
N GLY A 67 -9.76 4.36 26.03
CA GLY A 67 -10.44 4.54 24.74
C GLY A 67 -11.90 4.09 24.80
N THR A 68 -12.24 3.07 24.02
CA THR A 68 -13.54 2.38 23.98
C THR A 68 -13.53 1.04 24.75
N SER A 69 -12.36 0.59 25.22
CA SER A 69 -12.19 -0.67 25.93
C SER A 69 -12.26 -0.45 27.44
N TYR A 70 -12.99 -1.29 28.15
CA TYR A 70 -13.12 -1.23 29.61
C TYR A 70 -13.03 -2.63 30.21
N GLY A 71 -12.82 -2.69 31.51
CA GLY A 71 -12.84 -3.96 32.24
C GLY A 71 -12.22 -3.88 33.62
N LYS A 72 -12.42 -4.94 34.39
CA LYS A 72 -11.83 -5.08 35.71
C LYS A 72 -10.43 -5.67 35.62
N VAL A 73 -9.45 -5.02 36.23
CA VAL A 73 -8.07 -5.49 36.30
C VAL A 73 -8.02 -6.81 37.08
N LYS A 74 -7.84 -7.92 36.40
CA LYS A 74 -7.77 -9.27 36.95
C LYS A 74 -6.40 -9.60 37.52
N ALA A 75 -5.37 -9.12 36.88
CA ALA A 75 -3.98 -9.27 37.28
C ALA A 75 -3.11 -8.18 36.68
N MET A 76 -2.01 -7.85 37.35
CA MET A 76 -0.97 -6.94 36.88
C MET A 76 0.37 -7.63 36.96
N PHE A 77 1.27 -7.29 36.02
CA PHE A 77 2.62 -7.85 35.95
C PHE A 77 3.62 -6.74 35.62
N ASN A 78 4.81 -6.86 36.19
CA ASN A 78 5.94 -5.99 35.84
C ASN A 78 6.65 -6.51 34.58
N GLU A 79 7.72 -5.81 34.17
CA GLU A 79 8.58 -6.17 33.04
C GLU A 79 9.26 -7.55 33.15
N ARG A 80 9.33 -8.09 34.38
CA ARG A 80 9.87 -9.43 34.66
C ARG A 80 8.80 -10.52 34.77
N ASN A 81 7.57 -10.17 34.37
CA ASN A 81 6.40 -11.06 34.45
C ASN A 81 6.06 -11.53 35.89
N GLN A 82 6.42 -10.72 36.88
CA GLN A 82 6.06 -10.95 38.28
C GLN A 82 4.73 -10.25 38.59
N ARG A 83 3.87 -10.92 39.37
CA ARG A 83 2.59 -10.34 39.74
C ARG A 83 2.74 -9.18 40.71
N LEU A 84 2.04 -8.09 40.39
CA LEU A 84 1.92 -6.91 41.23
C LEU A 84 0.49 -6.82 41.81
N LYS A 85 0.37 -6.23 43.00
CA LYS A 85 -0.93 -5.92 43.59
C LYS A 85 -1.35 -4.47 43.33
N GLU A 86 -0.37 -3.60 43.23
CA GLU A 86 -0.52 -2.16 43.00
C GLU A 86 0.60 -1.64 42.10
N ALA A 87 0.35 -0.54 41.44
CA ALA A 87 1.31 0.18 40.62
C ALA A 87 1.13 1.68 40.83
N GLY A 88 2.21 2.35 41.23
CA GLY A 88 2.25 3.78 41.48
C GLY A 88 2.58 4.63 40.24
N PRO A 89 2.71 5.94 40.43
CA PRO A 89 3.09 6.86 39.34
C PRO A 89 4.45 6.49 38.74
N SER A 90 4.57 6.65 37.42
CA SER A 90 5.74 6.33 36.58
C SER A 90 6.06 4.83 36.48
N GLU A 91 5.18 3.95 36.96
CA GLU A 91 5.37 2.51 36.83
C GLU A 91 4.69 1.98 35.56
N PRO A 92 5.45 1.35 34.64
CA PRO A 92 4.86 0.60 33.53
C PRO A 92 4.39 -0.76 34.04
N VAL A 93 3.14 -1.13 33.74
CA VAL A 93 2.59 -2.43 34.14
C VAL A 93 1.76 -3.04 33.01
N LEU A 94 1.82 -4.36 32.95
CA LEU A 94 0.98 -5.15 32.04
C LEU A 94 -0.29 -5.50 32.80
N ILE A 95 -1.45 -5.11 32.27
CA ILE A 95 -2.77 -5.38 32.85
C ILE A 95 -3.54 -6.41 32.04
N LEU A 96 -4.33 -7.23 32.74
CA LEU A 96 -5.26 -8.20 32.17
C LEU A 96 -6.68 -7.89 32.60
N GLY A 97 -7.63 -8.11 31.72
CA GLY A 97 -9.06 -8.07 32.08
C GLY A 97 -9.89 -7.09 31.30
N LEU A 98 -9.31 -6.37 30.34
CA LEU A 98 -10.05 -5.53 29.42
C LEU A 98 -10.89 -6.37 28.45
N ASN A 99 -12.00 -5.83 27.97
CA ASN A 99 -12.89 -6.47 26.99
C ASN A 99 -12.45 -6.31 25.54
N GLY A 100 -11.43 -5.49 25.29
CA GLY A 100 -10.87 -5.21 23.95
C GLY A 100 -9.44 -4.74 24.05
N ALA A 101 -8.82 -4.49 22.90
CA ALA A 101 -7.50 -3.88 22.79
C ALA A 101 -7.66 -2.36 22.65
N PRO A 102 -7.30 -1.56 23.68
CA PRO A 102 -7.26 -0.10 23.54
C PRO A 102 -6.12 0.31 22.61
N ALA A 103 -6.25 1.46 21.95
CA ALA A 103 -5.22 1.98 21.07
C ALA A 103 -4.01 2.49 21.87
N ALA A 104 -2.81 2.36 21.28
CA ALA A 104 -1.61 2.96 21.84
C ALA A 104 -1.76 4.48 21.90
N GLY A 105 -1.40 5.09 23.04
CA GLY A 105 -1.62 6.52 23.30
C GLY A 105 -2.95 6.87 23.95
N ASP A 106 -3.91 5.95 24.02
CA ASP A 106 -5.15 6.16 24.74
C ASP A 106 -4.89 6.47 26.21
N THR A 107 -5.64 7.40 26.77
CA THR A 107 -5.63 7.64 28.22
C THR A 107 -6.55 6.68 28.93
N PHE A 108 -6.06 6.10 30.04
CA PHE A 108 -6.91 5.30 30.90
C PHE A 108 -7.31 6.03 32.20
N HIS A 109 -8.49 5.69 32.70
CA HIS A 109 -9.03 6.18 33.96
C HIS A 109 -9.66 5.04 34.77
N VAL A 110 -9.55 5.12 36.09
CA VAL A 110 -10.19 4.20 37.02
C VAL A 110 -11.55 4.76 37.44
N PHE A 111 -12.58 3.90 37.39
CA PHE A 111 -13.96 4.17 37.76
C PHE A 111 -14.39 3.38 39.01
N ASP A 112 -15.46 3.82 39.67
CA ASP A 112 -16.00 3.14 40.85
C ASP A 112 -16.86 1.94 40.45
N THR A 113 -17.57 2.05 39.33
CA THR A 113 -18.52 1.05 38.89
C THR A 113 -18.26 0.62 37.42
N ASP A 114 -18.50 -0.67 37.15
CA ASP A 114 -18.42 -1.21 35.79
C ASP A 114 -19.49 -0.59 34.88
N GLN A 115 -20.62 -0.21 35.44
CA GLN A 115 -21.70 0.42 34.69
C GLN A 115 -21.30 1.78 34.14
N GLU A 116 -20.67 2.65 34.96
CA GLU A 116 -20.16 3.95 34.47
C GLU A 116 -19.13 3.80 33.36
N ALA A 117 -18.16 2.91 33.56
CA ALA A 117 -17.14 2.65 32.54
C ALA A 117 -17.76 2.17 31.22
N ARG A 118 -18.75 1.27 31.30
CA ARG A 118 -19.48 0.74 30.14
C ARG A 118 -20.29 1.81 29.42
N GLU A 119 -21.01 2.66 30.16
CA GLU A 119 -21.82 3.73 29.55
C GLU A 119 -20.93 4.73 28.77
N ILE A 120 -19.78 5.10 29.35
CA ILE A 120 -18.83 5.99 28.70
C ILE A 120 -18.19 5.33 27.48
N ALA A 121 -17.82 4.02 27.59
CA ALA A 121 -17.27 3.26 26.47
C ALA A 121 -18.24 3.23 25.27
N ASN A 122 -19.52 2.87 25.53
CA ASN A 122 -20.56 2.83 24.50
C ASN A 122 -20.76 4.19 23.84
N LYS A 123 -20.74 5.27 24.63
CA LYS A 123 -20.87 6.63 24.12
C LYS A 123 -19.70 7.06 23.24
N ARG A 124 -18.48 6.69 23.64
CA ARG A 124 -17.28 6.92 22.81
C ARG A 124 -17.31 6.13 21.52
N GLU A 125 -17.74 4.86 21.58
CA GLU A 125 -17.89 4.01 20.40
C GLU A 125 -18.92 4.59 19.42
N GLN A 126 -20.07 5.05 19.92
CA GLN A 126 -21.08 5.71 19.11
C GLN A 126 -20.52 6.98 18.43
N LEU A 127 -19.84 7.85 19.19
CA LEU A 127 -19.23 9.05 18.65
C LEU A 127 -18.15 8.75 17.60
N ALA A 128 -17.30 7.75 17.85
CA ALA A 128 -16.30 7.31 16.89
C ALA A 128 -16.92 6.81 15.58
N ARG A 129 -18.03 6.04 15.70
CA ARG A 129 -18.81 5.57 14.53
C ARG A 129 -19.44 6.73 13.77
N GLU A 130 -20.05 7.69 14.45
CA GLU A 130 -20.63 8.88 13.82
C GLU A 130 -19.57 9.76 13.13
N GLN A 131 -18.40 9.92 13.77
CA GLN A 131 -17.27 10.64 13.17
C GLN A 131 -16.72 9.90 11.95
N GLY A 132 -16.58 8.57 12.02
CA GLY A 132 -16.18 7.73 10.90
C GLY A 132 -17.12 7.88 9.69
N LEU A 133 -18.43 7.89 9.92
CA LEU A 133 -19.43 8.12 8.86
C LEU A 133 -19.34 9.53 8.27
N ARG A 134 -19.00 10.55 9.06
CA ARG A 134 -18.84 11.93 8.58
C ARG A 134 -17.52 12.15 7.83
N THR A 135 -16.46 11.42 8.21
CA THR A 135 -15.13 11.52 7.59
C THR A 135 -15.03 10.69 6.31
N GLN A 136 -15.85 9.66 6.15
CA GLN A 136 -16.02 9.05 4.83
C GLN A 136 -16.63 10.10 3.93
N LYS A 137 -15.80 10.77 3.13
CA LYS A 137 -16.26 11.62 2.03
C LYS A 137 -17.25 10.79 1.22
N MET A 138 -18.54 11.13 1.30
CA MET A 138 -19.49 10.63 0.32
C MET A 138 -18.94 11.05 -1.04
N LEU A 139 -18.54 10.08 -1.85
CA LEU A 139 -18.19 10.31 -3.24
C LEU A 139 -19.34 11.09 -3.86
N THR A 140 -19.09 12.33 -4.25
CA THR A 140 -20.08 13.12 -4.96
C THR A 140 -20.29 12.48 -6.34
N LEU A 141 -21.50 12.60 -6.89
CA LEU A 141 -21.79 12.11 -8.24
C LEU A 141 -20.81 12.66 -9.29
N ASP A 142 -20.31 13.89 -9.08
CA ASP A 142 -19.29 14.50 -9.92
C ASP A 142 -17.93 13.79 -9.80
N GLU A 143 -17.57 13.32 -8.62
CA GLU A 143 -16.33 12.58 -8.38
C GLU A 143 -16.42 11.15 -8.93
N VAL A 144 -17.59 10.51 -8.82
CA VAL A 144 -17.91 9.24 -9.48
C VAL A 144 -17.88 9.40 -11.00
N GLY A 145 -18.48 10.47 -11.53
CA GLY A 145 -18.44 10.79 -12.96
C GLY A 145 -17.02 11.04 -13.48
N ARG A 146 -16.20 11.71 -12.70
CA ARG A 146 -14.78 11.97 -13.03
C ARG A 146 -13.95 10.68 -13.00
N ARG A 147 -14.17 9.79 -12.03
CA ARG A 147 -13.53 8.47 -11.92
C ARG A 147 -13.92 7.56 -13.06
N LEU A 148 -15.22 7.52 -13.43
CA LEU A 148 -15.73 6.79 -14.60
C LEU A 148 -15.18 7.32 -15.93
N ALA A 149 -14.95 8.63 -16.03
CA ALA A 149 -14.37 9.25 -17.22
C ALA A 149 -12.87 8.95 -17.39
N LEU A 150 -12.13 8.64 -16.30
CA LEU A 150 -10.75 8.21 -16.33
C LEU A 150 -10.56 6.76 -16.81
N GLY A 151 -11.62 5.95 -16.84
CA GLY A 151 -11.67 4.63 -17.50
C GLY A 151 -11.03 3.47 -16.73
N ASP A 152 -9.98 3.68 -15.94
CA ASP A 152 -9.19 2.64 -15.28
C ASP A 152 -9.03 2.93 -13.77
N PHE A 153 -10.14 3.14 -13.05
CA PHE A 153 -10.09 3.29 -11.60
C PHE A 153 -10.31 1.93 -10.91
N HIS A 154 -9.34 1.54 -10.09
CA HIS A 154 -9.39 0.31 -9.32
C HIS A 154 -9.38 0.59 -7.81
N GLU A 155 -10.06 -0.25 -7.05
CA GLU A 155 -10.02 -0.24 -5.59
C GLU A 155 -9.37 -1.53 -5.10
N LEU A 156 -8.39 -1.39 -4.20
CA LEU A 156 -7.78 -2.51 -3.49
C LEU A 156 -8.23 -2.47 -2.03
N ASN A 157 -9.16 -3.36 -1.71
CA ASN A 157 -9.68 -3.48 -0.36
C ASN A 157 -8.79 -4.41 0.48
N VAL A 158 -8.42 -3.96 1.67
CA VAL A 158 -7.48 -4.68 2.54
C VAL A 158 -8.05 -4.80 3.95
N ILE A 159 -7.93 -5.99 4.54
CA ILE A 159 -8.14 -6.22 5.98
C ILE A 159 -6.76 -6.43 6.61
N VAL A 160 -6.42 -5.65 7.63
CA VAL A 160 -5.12 -5.74 8.32
C VAL A 160 -5.28 -6.39 9.68
N LYS A 161 -4.51 -7.46 9.92
CA LYS A 161 -4.45 -8.14 11.23
C LYS A 161 -3.01 -8.23 11.69
N GLY A 162 -2.76 -7.90 12.96
CA GLY A 162 -1.43 -7.93 13.54
C GLY A 162 -1.39 -8.50 14.95
N ASP A 163 -0.19 -8.70 15.47
CA ASP A 163 0.06 -9.17 16.83
C ASP A 163 -0.20 -8.07 17.86
N VAL A 164 0.13 -6.82 17.53
CA VAL A 164 -0.03 -5.63 18.38
C VAL A 164 -0.67 -4.48 17.62
N ASP A 165 -1.34 -3.60 18.33
CA ASP A 165 -2.10 -2.48 17.77
C ASP A 165 -1.20 -1.50 16.98
N GLY A 166 -0.03 -1.15 17.52
CA GLY A 166 0.90 -0.26 16.85
C GLY A 166 1.41 -0.78 15.51
N SER A 167 1.61 -2.11 15.37
CA SER A 167 1.99 -2.74 14.09
C SER A 167 0.85 -2.66 13.07
N VAL A 168 -0.39 -2.87 13.51
CA VAL A 168 -1.58 -2.78 12.67
C VAL A 168 -1.78 -1.36 12.16
N GLU A 169 -1.62 -0.37 13.04
CA GLU A 169 -1.76 1.05 12.68
C GLU A 169 -0.67 1.47 11.68
N ALA A 170 0.61 1.20 12.00
CA ALA A 170 1.73 1.56 11.12
C ALA A 170 1.62 0.92 9.73
N LEU A 171 1.21 -0.35 9.66
CA LEU A 171 1.01 -1.04 8.39
C LEU A 171 -0.18 -0.45 7.62
N SER A 172 -1.31 -0.23 8.29
CA SER A 172 -2.50 0.36 7.67
C SER A 172 -2.22 1.74 7.07
N ASP A 173 -1.55 2.61 7.81
CA ASP A 173 -1.17 3.95 7.35
C ASP A 173 -0.20 3.90 6.17
N SER A 174 0.73 2.94 6.19
CA SER A 174 1.68 2.75 5.10
C SER A 174 0.98 2.26 3.83
N LEU A 175 0.01 1.35 3.95
CA LEU A 175 -0.76 0.84 2.82
C LEU A 175 -1.67 1.92 2.22
N ILE A 176 -2.34 2.73 3.05
CA ILE A 176 -3.19 3.84 2.58
C ILE A 176 -2.37 4.88 1.79
N LYS A 177 -1.12 5.14 2.20
CA LYS A 177 -0.21 6.06 1.50
C LYS A 177 0.22 5.58 0.12
N LEU A 178 0.06 4.30 -0.21
CA LEU A 178 0.31 3.76 -1.55
C LEU A 178 -0.77 4.16 -2.56
N SER A 179 -1.92 4.68 -2.11
CA SER A 179 -3.01 5.08 -3.00
C SER A 179 -2.54 6.09 -4.05
N THR A 180 -2.95 5.85 -5.29
CA THR A 180 -2.70 6.72 -6.45
C THR A 180 -4.02 7.25 -7.03
N GLU A 181 -3.96 8.07 -8.07
CA GLU A 181 -5.19 8.54 -8.75
C GLU A 181 -5.96 7.41 -9.44
N GLN A 182 -5.27 6.34 -9.85
CA GLN A 182 -5.84 5.20 -10.57
C GLN A 182 -6.23 4.05 -9.65
N ILE A 183 -5.51 3.87 -8.53
CA ILE A 183 -5.75 2.78 -7.58
C ILE A 183 -5.88 3.34 -6.18
N GLN A 184 -7.01 3.10 -5.54
CA GLN A 184 -7.25 3.47 -4.14
C GLN A 184 -7.12 2.25 -3.24
N VAL A 185 -6.25 2.33 -2.23
CA VAL A 185 -6.13 1.31 -1.18
C VAL A 185 -7.07 1.67 -0.03
N ASN A 186 -8.03 0.79 0.24
CA ASN A 186 -9.02 0.96 1.30
C ASN A 186 -8.78 -0.07 2.41
N VAL A 187 -8.44 0.37 3.61
CA VAL A 187 -8.39 -0.51 4.78
C VAL A 187 -9.80 -0.61 5.37
N ILE A 188 -10.51 -1.72 5.07
CA ILE A 188 -11.90 -1.94 5.48
C ILE A 188 -11.98 -2.29 6.96
N HIS A 189 -11.06 -3.11 7.44
CA HIS A 189 -11.02 -3.53 8.83
C HIS A 189 -9.58 -3.70 9.29
N LYS A 190 -9.34 -3.31 10.54
CA LYS A 190 -8.07 -3.51 11.23
C LYS A 190 -8.31 -4.12 12.60
N GLY A 191 -7.45 -5.03 13.02
CA GLY A 191 -7.61 -5.66 14.34
C GLY A 191 -6.40 -6.43 14.80
N VAL A 192 -6.35 -6.64 16.11
CA VAL A 192 -5.26 -7.35 16.79
C VAL A 192 -5.64 -8.81 16.97
N GLY A 193 -4.66 -9.68 16.82
CA GLY A 193 -4.77 -11.12 17.07
C GLY A 193 -4.89 -11.98 15.82
N GLN A 194 -5.22 -13.24 16.04
CA GLN A 194 -5.32 -14.26 15.01
C GLN A 194 -6.40 -13.92 13.97
N ILE A 195 -6.16 -14.22 12.70
CA ILE A 195 -7.18 -14.10 11.65
C ILE A 195 -8.29 -15.12 11.91
N SER A 196 -9.52 -14.62 12.04
CA SER A 196 -10.73 -15.37 12.38
C SER A 196 -11.57 -15.68 11.14
N GLU A 197 -12.56 -16.56 11.30
CA GLU A 197 -13.57 -16.84 10.27
C GLU A 197 -14.37 -15.58 9.89
N SER A 198 -14.66 -14.72 10.88
CA SER A 198 -15.36 -13.45 10.64
C SER A 198 -14.57 -12.50 9.74
N ASP A 199 -13.24 -12.47 9.91
CA ASP A 199 -12.35 -11.65 9.04
C ASP A 199 -12.39 -12.18 7.60
N VAL A 200 -12.38 -13.50 7.41
CA VAL A 200 -12.48 -14.14 6.09
C VAL A 200 -13.84 -13.87 5.44
N SER A 201 -14.95 -14.02 6.21
CA SER A 201 -16.29 -13.72 5.69
C SER A 201 -16.44 -12.24 5.29
N LEU A 202 -15.85 -11.33 6.06
CA LEU A 202 -15.83 -9.91 5.72
C LEU A 202 -15.00 -9.66 4.44
N ALA A 203 -13.84 -10.31 4.31
CA ALA A 203 -13.00 -10.21 3.12
C ALA A 203 -13.74 -10.70 1.87
N ALA A 204 -14.38 -11.86 1.94
CA ALA A 204 -15.19 -12.40 0.85
C ALA A 204 -16.33 -11.46 0.44
N ALA A 205 -17.05 -10.88 1.41
CA ALA A 205 -18.14 -9.96 1.16
C ALA A 205 -17.71 -8.61 0.55
N SER A 206 -16.45 -8.22 0.76
CA SER A 206 -15.91 -6.91 0.37
C SER A 206 -14.88 -7.00 -0.75
N ASP A 207 -14.67 -8.17 -1.35
CA ASP A 207 -13.61 -8.43 -2.33
C ASP A 207 -12.25 -7.90 -1.85
N ALA A 208 -11.89 -8.28 -0.61
CA ALA A 208 -10.72 -7.78 0.08
C ALA A 208 -9.67 -8.88 0.27
N ILE A 209 -8.40 -8.47 0.25
CA ILE A 209 -7.28 -9.32 0.68
C ILE A 209 -7.05 -9.18 2.18
N ILE A 210 -6.57 -10.24 2.83
CA ILE A 210 -6.20 -10.21 4.25
C ILE A 210 -4.68 -10.15 4.39
N VAL A 211 -4.18 -9.09 5.01
CA VAL A 211 -2.77 -8.90 5.32
C VAL A 211 -2.54 -9.19 6.80
N GLY A 212 -1.88 -10.30 7.09
CA GLY A 212 -1.52 -10.72 8.45
C GLY A 212 -0.07 -10.40 8.79
N PHE A 213 0.16 -9.50 9.75
CA PHE A 213 1.49 -9.16 10.24
C PHE A 213 1.78 -9.91 11.55
N GLN A 214 2.81 -10.76 11.55
CA GLN A 214 3.20 -11.63 12.68
C GLN A 214 2.09 -12.58 13.17
N VAL A 215 0.96 -12.66 12.48
CA VAL A 215 -0.18 -13.51 12.85
C VAL A 215 -0.45 -14.60 11.82
N ARG A 216 -1.25 -15.58 12.20
CA ARG A 216 -1.65 -16.71 11.36
C ARG A 216 -3.16 -16.89 11.40
N PRO A 217 -3.80 -17.41 10.35
CA PRO A 217 -5.20 -17.77 10.40
C PRO A 217 -5.44 -18.94 11.35
N SER A 218 -6.63 -18.98 11.94
CA SER A 218 -7.13 -20.17 12.64
C SER A 218 -7.29 -21.32 11.64
N GLY A 219 -7.30 -22.55 12.11
CA GLY A 219 -7.48 -23.72 11.24
C GLY A 219 -8.77 -23.67 10.42
N ASN A 220 -9.85 -23.16 11.00
CA ASN A 220 -11.14 -22.97 10.33
C ASN A 220 -11.11 -21.78 9.36
N ALA A 221 -10.50 -20.66 9.77
CA ALA A 221 -10.34 -19.50 8.89
C ALA A 221 -9.50 -19.83 7.62
N ALA A 222 -8.46 -20.65 7.76
CA ALA A 222 -7.67 -21.07 6.61
C ALA A 222 -8.49 -21.91 5.62
N LYS A 223 -9.31 -22.85 6.11
CA LYS A 223 -10.20 -23.66 5.27
C LYS A 223 -11.29 -22.80 4.61
N LEU A 224 -11.88 -21.88 5.37
CA LEU A 224 -12.89 -20.99 4.83
C LEU A 224 -12.32 -20.06 3.76
N ALA A 225 -11.10 -19.53 3.95
CA ALA A 225 -10.43 -18.69 2.95
C ALA A 225 -10.17 -19.45 1.64
N GLU A 226 -9.79 -20.74 1.72
CA GLU A 226 -9.63 -21.57 0.54
C GLU A 226 -10.96 -21.84 -0.19
N GLN A 227 -12.05 -22.03 0.58
CA GLN A 227 -13.40 -22.23 0.02
C GLN A 227 -13.97 -20.99 -0.64
N GLU A 228 -13.80 -19.84 -0.01
CA GLU A 228 -14.32 -18.53 -0.49
C GLU A 228 -13.36 -17.83 -1.48
N GLY A 229 -12.17 -18.39 -1.71
CA GLY A 229 -11.17 -17.82 -2.60
C GLY A 229 -10.50 -16.54 -2.08
N VAL A 230 -10.51 -16.33 -0.74
CA VAL A 230 -9.91 -15.16 -0.10
C VAL A 230 -8.40 -15.31 0.01
N ASP A 231 -7.65 -14.36 -0.51
CA ASP A 231 -6.19 -14.34 -0.40
C ASP A 231 -5.73 -13.85 0.98
N ILE A 232 -4.95 -14.69 1.67
CA ILE A 232 -4.36 -14.36 2.98
C ILE A 232 -2.85 -14.28 2.84
N ARG A 233 -2.30 -13.07 2.88
CA ARG A 233 -0.87 -12.79 2.84
C ARG A 233 -0.32 -12.63 4.25
N LYS A 234 0.85 -13.21 4.52
CA LYS A 234 1.46 -13.27 5.85
C LYS A 234 2.85 -12.69 5.81
N TYR A 235 3.09 -11.66 6.62
CA TYR A 235 4.36 -10.94 6.66
C TYR A 235 4.94 -10.91 8.06
N SER A 236 6.25 -10.81 8.12
CA SER A 236 7.02 -10.59 9.35
C SER A 236 7.80 -9.27 9.30
N ILE A 237 7.91 -8.67 8.13
CA ILE A 237 8.59 -7.40 7.86
C ILE A 237 7.59 -6.48 7.16
N ILE A 238 7.44 -5.23 7.65
CA ILE A 238 6.47 -4.27 7.11
C ILE A 238 6.80 -3.90 5.66
N TYR A 239 8.08 -3.75 5.34
CA TYR A 239 8.52 -3.39 3.99
C TYR A 239 8.15 -4.45 2.95
N ASP A 240 8.24 -5.73 3.29
CA ASP A 240 7.85 -6.82 2.38
C ASP A 240 6.36 -6.75 2.04
N ALA A 241 5.50 -6.41 3.03
CA ALA A 241 4.08 -6.23 2.82
C ALA A 241 3.80 -5.03 1.89
N ILE A 242 4.51 -3.92 2.08
CA ILE A 242 4.37 -2.71 1.26
C ILE A 242 4.79 -2.99 -0.19
N GLU A 243 5.93 -3.66 -0.40
CA GLU A 243 6.45 -3.97 -1.74
C GLU A 243 5.55 -4.95 -2.49
N GLU A 244 5.02 -5.98 -1.80
CA GLU A 244 4.13 -6.94 -2.44
C GLU A 244 2.78 -6.32 -2.80
N VAL A 245 2.19 -5.49 -1.93
CA VAL A 245 0.96 -4.75 -2.24
C VAL A 245 1.19 -3.77 -3.38
N LYS A 246 2.32 -3.06 -3.40
CA LYS A 246 2.70 -2.19 -4.51
C LYS A 246 2.82 -2.95 -5.83
N SER A 247 3.48 -4.10 -5.82
CA SER A 247 3.59 -4.97 -7.01
C SER A 247 2.23 -5.51 -7.48
N ALA A 248 1.31 -5.82 -6.53
CA ALA A 248 -0.06 -6.21 -6.87
C ALA A 248 -0.82 -5.06 -7.53
N MET A 249 -0.67 -3.82 -7.02
CA MET A 249 -1.25 -2.62 -7.62
C MET A 249 -0.71 -2.38 -9.04
N GLU A 250 0.61 -2.49 -9.24
CA GLU A 250 1.21 -2.39 -10.58
C GLU A 250 0.63 -3.42 -11.56
N GLY A 251 0.31 -4.62 -11.07
CA GLY A 251 -0.34 -5.67 -11.86
C GLY A 251 -1.81 -5.39 -12.20
N MET A 252 -2.47 -4.49 -11.48
CA MET A 252 -3.86 -4.06 -11.75
C MET A 252 -3.93 -2.97 -12.84
N LEU A 253 -2.81 -2.28 -13.10
CA LEU A 253 -2.76 -1.23 -14.12
C LEU A 253 -2.73 -1.84 -15.53
N ALA A 254 -3.51 -1.25 -16.44
CA ALA A 254 -3.44 -1.62 -17.85
C ALA A 254 -2.04 -1.35 -18.41
N PRO A 255 -1.48 -2.27 -19.23
CA PRO A 255 -0.17 -2.04 -19.81
C PRO A 255 -0.19 -0.81 -20.71
N THR A 256 0.81 0.04 -20.57
CA THR A 256 0.96 1.21 -21.44
C THR A 256 1.63 0.80 -22.73
N LEU A 257 1.07 1.20 -23.86
CA LEU A 257 1.70 1.03 -25.18
C LEU A 257 2.84 2.04 -25.29
N LYS A 258 4.07 1.53 -25.38
CA LYS A 258 5.26 2.35 -25.62
C LYS A 258 5.79 2.10 -27.02
N GLU A 259 6.01 3.16 -27.77
CA GLU A 259 6.63 3.07 -29.08
C GLU A 259 8.11 2.72 -28.93
N GLN A 260 8.52 1.62 -29.54
CA GLN A 260 9.91 1.22 -29.60
C GLN A 260 10.40 1.30 -31.04
N VAL A 261 11.40 2.15 -31.29
CA VAL A 261 12.01 2.28 -32.61
C VAL A 261 12.70 0.95 -32.99
N THR A 262 12.30 0.39 -34.12
CA THR A 262 12.83 -0.89 -34.63
C THR A 262 13.93 -0.69 -35.64
N SER A 263 13.84 0.34 -36.52
CA SER A 263 14.88 0.66 -37.49
C SER A 263 14.87 2.10 -37.93
N THR A 264 16.01 2.54 -38.48
CA THR A 264 16.17 3.83 -39.15
C THR A 264 16.66 3.57 -40.56
N ILE A 265 15.99 4.15 -41.55
CA ILE A 265 16.17 3.87 -42.97
C ILE A 265 16.37 5.20 -43.68
N GLU A 266 17.45 5.34 -44.44
CA GLU A 266 17.76 6.55 -45.24
C GLU A 266 17.25 6.37 -46.65
N VAL A 267 16.45 7.33 -47.16
CA VAL A 267 15.97 7.38 -48.55
C VAL A 267 17.09 7.88 -49.45
N ARG A 268 17.52 7.02 -50.38
CA ARG A 268 18.58 7.37 -51.35
C ARG A 268 18.04 7.73 -52.72
N GLU A 269 16.95 7.08 -53.13
CA GLU A 269 16.33 7.31 -54.44
C GLU A 269 14.80 7.25 -54.27
N VAL A 270 14.08 7.93 -55.14
CA VAL A 270 12.60 7.92 -55.13
C VAL A 270 12.09 7.59 -56.52
N PHE A 271 11.23 6.58 -56.59
CA PHE A 271 10.60 6.14 -57.84
C PHE A 271 9.11 6.34 -57.79
N ASN A 272 8.53 6.92 -58.84
CA ASN A 272 7.07 7.02 -58.99
C ASN A 272 6.58 5.89 -59.91
N ILE A 273 5.86 4.92 -59.38
CA ILE A 273 5.37 3.74 -60.11
C ILE A 273 3.86 3.86 -60.28
N SER A 274 3.39 3.96 -61.52
CA SER A 274 2.00 4.26 -61.88
C SER A 274 0.90 3.37 -61.23
N LYS A 275 1.27 2.21 -60.71
CA LYS A 275 0.29 1.28 -60.06
C LYS A 275 0.49 1.11 -58.54
N VAL A 276 1.60 1.58 -57.98
CA VAL A 276 2.01 1.35 -56.56
C VAL A 276 2.12 2.67 -55.81
N GLY A 277 2.28 3.79 -56.51
CA GLY A 277 2.58 5.11 -55.92
C GLY A 277 4.10 5.36 -55.78
N MET A 278 4.46 6.19 -54.84
CA MET A 278 5.87 6.51 -54.59
C MET A 278 6.54 5.39 -53.78
N VAL A 279 7.68 4.95 -54.29
CA VAL A 279 8.53 3.93 -53.67
C VAL A 279 9.91 4.53 -53.41
N ALA A 280 10.38 4.47 -52.19
CA ALA A 280 11.73 4.84 -51.81
C ALA A 280 12.71 3.69 -52.01
N GLY A 281 13.77 3.90 -52.79
CA GLY A 281 14.98 3.11 -52.73
C GLY A 281 15.81 3.58 -51.53
N ALA A 282 15.88 2.76 -50.50
CA ALA A 282 16.42 3.19 -49.21
C ALA A 282 17.38 2.15 -48.61
N MET A 283 18.22 2.60 -47.69
CA MET A 283 19.18 1.75 -47.00
C MET A 283 18.89 1.74 -45.49
N VAL A 284 18.80 0.56 -44.91
CA VAL A 284 18.62 0.39 -43.47
C VAL A 284 19.94 0.72 -42.77
N LYS A 285 19.95 1.80 -41.96
CA LYS A 285 21.12 2.26 -41.20
C LYS A 285 21.26 1.51 -39.86
N THR A 286 20.17 1.38 -39.14
CA THR A 286 20.16 0.71 -37.85
C THR A 286 18.95 -0.20 -37.75
N GLY A 287 19.07 -1.30 -37.00
CA GLY A 287 17.99 -2.20 -36.68
C GLY A 287 17.53 -3.09 -37.84
N LYS A 288 16.27 -3.54 -37.75
CA LYS A 288 15.60 -4.34 -38.76
C LYS A 288 14.23 -3.74 -39.04
N VAL A 289 13.88 -3.57 -40.30
CA VAL A 289 12.53 -3.17 -40.72
C VAL A 289 11.70 -4.42 -41.03
N LYS A 290 10.49 -4.48 -40.49
CA LYS A 290 9.50 -5.50 -40.81
C LYS A 290 8.32 -4.87 -41.57
N ARG A 291 7.71 -5.61 -42.48
CA ARG A 291 6.55 -5.10 -43.22
C ARG A 291 5.36 -4.69 -42.36
N THR A 292 5.27 -5.25 -41.14
CA THR A 292 4.19 -5.00 -40.19
C THR A 292 4.41 -3.76 -39.33
N ASP A 293 5.64 -3.18 -39.36
CA ASP A 293 5.97 -2.06 -38.51
C ASP A 293 5.21 -0.79 -38.94
N LYS A 294 4.89 0.05 -37.96
CA LYS A 294 4.47 1.42 -38.21
C LYS A 294 5.70 2.23 -38.61
N ALA A 295 5.50 3.24 -39.42
CA ALA A 295 6.59 4.05 -39.92
C ALA A 295 6.27 5.55 -39.85
N ARG A 296 7.27 6.34 -39.55
CA ARG A 296 7.21 7.80 -39.65
C ARG A 296 8.31 8.33 -40.60
N LEU A 297 7.94 9.34 -41.38
CA LEU A 297 8.84 10.01 -42.29
C LEU A 297 9.38 11.26 -41.63
N ILE A 298 10.69 11.37 -41.57
CA ILE A 298 11.42 12.47 -40.92
C ILE A 298 12.17 13.22 -42.00
N ARG A 299 11.97 14.55 -42.07
CA ARG A 299 12.70 15.48 -42.95
C ARG A 299 13.27 16.59 -42.10
N ASP A 300 14.56 16.84 -42.21
CA ASP A 300 15.29 17.88 -41.47
C ASP A 300 15.05 17.78 -39.93
N GLY A 301 14.93 16.53 -39.42
CA GLY A 301 14.69 16.26 -38.01
C GLY A 301 13.23 16.41 -37.55
N ILE A 302 12.31 16.71 -38.50
CA ILE A 302 10.87 16.88 -38.18
C ILE A 302 10.07 15.73 -38.77
N VAL A 303 9.17 15.14 -37.97
CA VAL A 303 8.24 14.13 -38.45
C VAL A 303 7.17 14.80 -39.31
N ILE A 304 7.16 14.49 -40.59
CA ILE A 304 6.22 15.06 -41.57
C ILE A 304 5.06 14.15 -41.90
N PHE A 305 5.22 12.84 -41.67
CA PHE A 305 4.16 11.85 -41.92
C PHE A 305 4.32 10.67 -40.96
N THR A 306 3.16 10.10 -40.50
CA THR A 306 3.09 8.87 -39.71
C THR A 306 2.09 7.95 -40.36
N GLY A 307 2.45 6.68 -40.54
CA GLY A 307 1.59 5.68 -41.18
C GLY A 307 2.14 4.27 -41.06
N SER A 308 1.80 3.40 -42.00
CA SER A 308 2.24 2.01 -42.06
C SER A 308 3.01 1.73 -43.35
N ILE A 309 3.81 0.70 -43.32
CA ILE A 309 4.52 0.20 -44.50
C ILE A 309 3.51 -0.51 -45.40
N ASN A 310 3.36 -0.04 -46.63
CA ASN A 310 2.51 -0.69 -47.65
C ASN A 310 3.25 -1.87 -48.32
N ALA A 311 4.48 -1.64 -48.79
CA ALA A 311 5.28 -2.69 -49.40
C ALA A 311 6.75 -2.58 -48.96
N LEU A 312 7.38 -3.72 -48.74
CA LEU A 312 8.79 -3.89 -48.45
C LEU A 312 9.38 -4.89 -49.42
N LYS A 313 10.32 -4.43 -50.24
CA LYS A 313 10.92 -5.25 -51.31
C LYS A 313 12.43 -5.20 -51.22
N ARG A 314 13.08 -6.32 -51.63
CA ARG A 314 14.51 -6.36 -51.86
C ARG A 314 14.75 -6.84 -53.28
N PHE A 315 15.44 -6.01 -54.08
CA PHE A 315 15.50 -6.14 -55.51
C PHE A 315 14.08 -6.11 -56.15
N LYS A 316 13.53 -7.23 -56.55
CA LYS A 316 12.17 -7.32 -57.12
C LYS A 316 11.21 -8.17 -56.24
N ASP A 317 11.74 -8.79 -55.22
CA ASP A 317 10.99 -9.76 -54.39
C ASP A 317 10.42 -9.08 -53.15
N ASP A 318 9.18 -9.46 -52.79
CA ASP A 318 8.57 -9.04 -51.53
C ASP A 318 9.23 -9.80 -50.37
N VAL A 319 9.67 -9.06 -49.36
CA VAL A 319 10.35 -9.62 -48.20
C VAL A 319 9.57 -9.26 -46.93
N LYS A 320 9.69 -10.12 -45.92
CA LYS A 320 9.04 -9.89 -44.60
C LYS A 320 9.86 -8.94 -43.73
N GLU A 321 11.18 -9.00 -43.84
CA GLU A 321 12.10 -8.16 -43.05
C GLU A 321 13.38 -7.84 -43.84
N VAL A 322 14.01 -6.70 -43.51
CA VAL A 322 15.31 -6.31 -44.03
C VAL A 322 16.19 -5.79 -42.89
N GLY A 323 17.41 -6.31 -42.79
CA GLY A 323 18.36 -5.95 -41.73
C GLY A 323 19.26 -4.77 -42.08
N THR A 324 20.09 -4.37 -41.13
CA THR A 324 21.06 -3.27 -41.21
C THR A 324 22.03 -3.48 -42.38
N ASN A 325 22.38 -2.36 -43.05
CA ASN A 325 23.28 -2.27 -44.20
C ASN A 325 22.77 -2.97 -45.47
N PHE A 326 21.50 -3.30 -45.55
CA PHE A 326 20.89 -3.76 -46.78
C PHE A 326 20.00 -2.71 -47.41
N GLU A 327 19.99 -2.70 -48.75
CA GLU A 327 19.11 -1.87 -49.54
C GLU A 327 17.74 -2.51 -49.68
N CYS A 328 16.70 -1.68 -49.65
CA CYS A 328 15.33 -2.08 -49.81
C CYS A 328 14.50 -1.05 -50.59
N GLY A 329 13.44 -1.51 -51.23
CA GLY A 329 12.40 -0.67 -51.76
C GLY A 329 11.25 -0.62 -50.73
N ILE A 330 10.92 0.56 -50.20
CA ILE A 330 9.87 0.74 -49.22
C ILE A 330 8.83 1.74 -49.73
N SER A 331 7.56 1.42 -49.57
CA SER A 331 6.46 2.35 -49.79
C SER A 331 5.62 2.50 -48.54
N LEU A 332 5.18 3.70 -48.26
CA LEU A 332 4.33 4.02 -47.13
C LEU A 332 2.87 4.16 -47.59
N THR A 333 1.93 3.73 -46.80
CA THR A 333 0.50 3.82 -47.12
C THR A 333 0.06 5.28 -47.12
N ASN A 334 -0.52 5.77 -48.24
CA ASN A 334 -1.01 7.14 -48.40
C ASN A 334 0.07 8.26 -48.30
N CYS A 335 1.32 7.93 -48.51
CA CYS A 335 2.40 8.91 -48.53
C CYS A 335 2.91 9.15 -49.97
N ASN A 336 2.69 10.36 -50.52
CA ASN A 336 3.09 10.73 -51.86
C ASN A 336 4.16 11.87 -51.88
N ASP A 337 4.74 12.23 -50.74
CA ASP A 337 5.77 13.24 -50.60
C ASP A 337 7.06 12.65 -49.99
N LEU A 338 7.68 11.71 -50.71
CA LEU A 338 8.98 11.16 -50.36
C LEU A 338 10.07 11.94 -51.14
N LYS A 339 11.17 12.30 -50.49
CA LYS A 339 12.33 12.97 -51.11
C LYS A 339 13.62 12.23 -50.74
N VAL A 340 14.61 12.41 -51.61
CA VAL A 340 15.96 11.92 -51.32
C VAL A 340 16.53 12.67 -50.12
N GLY A 341 17.10 11.93 -49.18
CA GLY A 341 17.61 12.45 -47.90
C GLY A 341 16.64 12.39 -46.75
N ASP A 342 15.36 12.01 -46.99
CA ASP A 342 14.42 11.73 -45.91
C ASP A 342 14.86 10.51 -45.11
N VAL A 343 14.49 10.46 -43.84
CA VAL A 343 14.71 9.33 -42.96
C VAL A 343 13.36 8.69 -42.63
N ILE A 344 13.24 7.38 -42.86
CA ILE A 344 12.09 6.59 -42.43
C ILE A 344 12.48 5.89 -41.15
N GLU A 345 11.80 6.21 -40.07
CA GLU A 345 11.93 5.54 -38.78
C GLU A 345 10.78 4.58 -38.61
N THR A 346 11.07 3.29 -38.34
CA THR A 346 10.04 2.32 -38.07
C THR A 346 9.98 2.04 -36.56
N TYR A 347 8.76 1.78 -36.07
CA TYR A 347 8.53 1.50 -34.67
C TYR A 347 7.41 0.45 -34.50
N GLU A 348 7.50 -0.27 -33.41
CA GLU A 348 6.44 -1.15 -32.92
C GLU A 348 5.90 -0.66 -31.59
N GLU A 349 4.63 -0.88 -31.33
CA GLU A 349 4.01 -0.60 -30.04
C GLU A 349 4.18 -1.83 -29.16
N VAL A 350 4.96 -1.69 -28.10
CA VAL A 350 5.20 -2.75 -27.12
C VAL A 350 4.44 -2.43 -25.85
N GLU A 351 3.71 -3.41 -25.36
CA GLU A 351 3.07 -3.31 -24.04
C GLU A 351 4.13 -3.32 -22.95
N VAL A 352 4.24 -2.23 -22.21
CA VAL A 352 5.13 -2.12 -21.06
C VAL A 352 4.30 -2.04 -19.79
N LYS A 353 4.63 -2.88 -18.81
CA LYS A 353 4.01 -2.79 -17.48
C LYS A 353 4.26 -1.40 -16.90
N GLN A 354 3.20 -0.80 -16.37
CA GLN A 354 3.33 0.44 -15.62
C GLN A 354 4.00 0.16 -14.27
N THR A 355 4.88 1.04 -13.83
CA THR A 355 5.48 1.04 -12.50
C THR A 355 4.96 2.25 -11.73
N LEU A 356 4.63 2.05 -10.43
CA LEU A 356 4.11 3.08 -9.53
C LEU A 356 5.21 3.93 -8.91
#